data_52d157d715dff2fbe464f923e500b13a
#
_entry.id   52d157d715dff2fbe464f923e500b13a
#
_cell.length_a   1.000
_cell.length_b   1.000
_cell.length_c   1.000
_cell.angle_alpha   90.00
_cell.angle_beta   90.00
_cell.angle_gamma   90.00
#
_symmetry.space_group_name_H-M   'P 1'
#
loop_
_entity.id
_entity.type
_entity.pdbx_description
1 polymer ?
#
loop_
_entity_poly.entity_id
_entity_poly.type
_entity_poly.pdbx_seq_one_letter_code
_entity_poly.pdbx_strand_id
1 'polypeptide(L)'
;DVDRAMEGVDAVVHTAAALPLYSKRDIVTTDIHGIRNVLQSALDHGVRRVVHISSTAVYGIPDHHPLVETDRLEGVGPYGKAKIKAERICEDFRKQGVVIPIIRPKSFVGPERLGVFALFYDWAKDGKNFPVLGRGRNRYQFLDVEDLCDAIARCLDGDAEAVDDVFNIGAKEFTTLREDYQAVLDEAGFGK
;
A
#
# COMPACT_ATOMS: atom_id res chain seq x y z
N ASP A 1 -2.19 14.44 -17.95
CA ASP A 1 -2.06 13.77 -19.24
C ASP A 1 -1.01 12.68 -19.10
N VAL A 2 -1.47 11.43 -19.00
CA VAL A 2 -0.64 10.25 -18.72
C VAL A 2 0.32 9.99 -19.90
N ASP A 3 -0.15 10.11 -21.14
CA ASP A 3 0.64 9.83 -22.32
C ASP A 3 1.91 10.71 -22.40
N ARG A 4 1.74 12.00 -22.20
CA ARG A 4 2.89 12.90 -22.20
C ARG A 4 3.88 12.60 -21.07
N ALA A 5 3.40 12.08 -19.94
CA ALA A 5 4.25 11.70 -18.82
C ALA A 5 5.03 10.40 -19.08
N MET A 6 4.63 9.59 -20.08
CA MET A 6 5.31 8.34 -20.45
C MET A 6 6.41 8.52 -21.50
N GLU A 7 6.53 9.71 -22.11
CA GLU A 7 7.56 9.97 -23.10
C GLU A 7 8.98 9.85 -22.50
N GLY A 8 9.77 8.89 -23.00
CA GLY A 8 11.16 8.68 -22.55
C GLY A 8 11.31 8.06 -21.15
N VAL A 9 10.25 7.43 -20.62
CA VAL A 9 10.28 6.76 -19.33
C VAL A 9 10.69 5.29 -19.49
N ASP A 10 11.63 4.82 -18.65
CA ASP A 10 12.10 3.42 -18.64
C ASP A 10 11.22 2.53 -17.76
N ALA A 11 10.73 3.05 -16.63
CA ALA A 11 9.89 2.32 -15.68
C ALA A 11 8.94 3.28 -14.95
N VAL A 12 7.85 2.74 -14.41
CA VAL A 12 6.83 3.50 -13.67
C VAL A 12 6.62 2.92 -12.29
N VAL A 13 6.49 3.77 -11.28
CA VAL A 13 5.96 3.41 -9.97
C VAL A 13 4.57 4.05 -9.81
N HIS A 14 3.54 3.23 -9.85
CA HIS A 14 2.16 3.69 -9.76
C HIS A 14 1.66 3.68 -8.31
N THR A 15 1.75 4.85 -7.68
CA THR A 15 1.31 5.07 -6.28
C THR A 15 -0.03 5.80 -6.17
N ALA A 16 -0.56 6.30 -7.30
CA ALA A 16 -1.80 7.07 -7.29
C ALA A 16 -2.99 6.20 -6.88
N ALA A 17 -3.68 6.60 -5.83
CA ALA A 17 -4.85 5.92 -5.31
C ALA A 17 -5.79 6.90 -4.60
N ALA A 18 -7.09 6.62 -4.65
CA ALA A 18 -8.06 7.26 -3.79
C ALA A 18 -8.05 6.58 -2.42
N LEU A 19 -8.13 7.36 -1.35
CA LEU A 19 -8.14 6.84 0.02
C LEU A 19 -9.49 6.15 0.34
N PRO A 20 -9.53 5.23 1.34
CA PRO A 20 -10.74 4.51 1.71
C PRO A 20 -11.96 5.40 2.06
N LEU A 21 -11.71 6.64 2.51
CA LEU A 21 -12.75 7.61 2.88
C LEU A 21 -13.24 8.47 1.72
N TYR A 22 -12.67 8.33 0.53
CA TYR A 22 -13.09 9.08 -0.66
C TYR A 22 -14.42 8.53 -1.20
N SER A 23 -15.07 9.31 -2.06
CA SER A 23 -16.31 8.85 -2.69
C SER A 23 -16.09 7.58 -3.51
N LYS A 24 -17.12 6.74 -3.63
CA LYS A 24 -17.05 5.55 -4.50
C LYS A 24 -16.68 5.90 -5.94
N ARG A 25 -17.10 7.08 -6.41
CA ARG A 25 -16.76 7.56 -7.75
C ARG A 25 -15.27 7.81 -7.88
N ASP A 26 -14.67 8.52 -6.93
CA ASP A 26 -13.24 8.84 -6.95
C ASP A 26 -12.40 7.56 -6.85
N ILE A 27 -12.80 6.62 -6.00
CA ILE A 27 -12.15 5.31 -5.90
C ILE A 27 -12.20 4.56 -7.24
N VAL A 28 -13.35 4.51 -7.91
CA VAL A 28 -13.46 3.82 -9.22
C VAL A 28 -12.66 4.53 -10.29
N THR A 29 -12.73 5.86 -10.37
CA THR A 29 -12.02 6.61 -11.41
C THR A 29 -10.51 6.59 -11.22
N THR A 30 -10.03 6.67 -9.99
CA THR A 30 -8.59 6.68 -9.69
C THR A 30 -7.99 5.28 -9.67
N ASP A 31 -8.55 4.36 -8.87
CA ASP A 31 -7.93 3.05 -8.65
C ASP A 31 -8.20 2.04 -9.78
N ILE A 32 -9.27 2.20 -10.55
CA ILE A 32 -9.61 1.25 -11.63
C ILE A 32 -9.31 1.85 -13.01
N HIS A 33 -9.88 3.03 -13.30
CA HIS A 33 -9.64 3.65 -14.61
C HIS A 33 -8.24 4.24 -14.69
N GLY A 34 -7.72 4.81 -13.59
CA GLY A 34 -6.37 5.37 -13.52
C GLY A 34 -5.30 4.34 -13.82
N ILE A 35 -5.31 3.18 -13.15
CA ILE A 35 -4.32 2.13 -13.40
C ILE A 35 -4.42 1.60 -14.84
N ARG A 36 -5.63 1.41 -15.38
CA ARG A 36 -5.79 0.98 -16.78
C ARG A 36 -5.16 1.98 -17.76
N ASN A 37 -5.39 3.28 -17.55
CA ASN A 37 -4.81 4.32 -18.40
C ASN A 37 -3.28 4.34 -18.31
N VAL A 38 -2.72 4.19 -17.10
CA VAL A 38 -1.26 4.13 -16.90
C VAL A 38 -0.67 2.92 -17.60
N LEU A 39 -1.25 1.73 -17.45
CA LEU A 39 -0.75 0.51 -18.06
C LEU A 39 -0.90 0.52 -19.59
N GLN A 40 -2.01 1.06 -20.11
CA GLN A 40 -2.18 1.21 -21.55
C GLN A 40 -1.13 2.16 -22.13
N SER A 41 -0.97 3.33 -21.52
CA SER A 41 0.03 4.30 -21.96
C SER A 41 1.46 3.75 -21.84
N ALA A 42 1.77 3.01 -20.77
CA ALA A 42 3.06 2.33 -20.62
C ALA A 42 3.30 1.34 -21.78
N LEU A 43 2.31 0.51 -22.11
CA LEU A 43 2.38 -0.44 -23.22
C LEU A 43 2.59 0.28 -24.57
N ASP A 44 1.82 1.34 -24.83
CA ASP A 44 1.87 2.11 -26.08
C ASP A 44 3.24 2.82 -26.27
N HIS A 45 3.89 3.23 -25.18
CA HIS A 45 5.22 3.87 -25.19
C HIS A 45 6.39 2.88 -25.01
N GLY A 46 6.12 1.58 -24.94
CA GLY A 46 7.14 0.55 -24.79
C GLY A 46 7.78 0.47 -23.40
N VAL A 47 7.18 1.10 -22.39
CA VAL A 47 7.58 0.96 -20.99
C VAL A 47 7.29 -0.47 -20.53
N ARG A 48 8.32 -1.22 -20.18
CA ARG A 48 8.21 -2.66 -19.90
C ARG A 48 8.07 -3.01 -18.43
N ARG A 49 8.19 -2.04 -17.52
CA ARG A 49 8.11 -2.27 -16.08
C ARG A 49 7.25 -1.23 -15.39
N VAL A 50 6.22 -1.71 -14.67
CA VAL A 50 5.31 -0.86 -13.88
C VAL A 50 5.13 -1.46 -12.50
N VAL A 51 5.72 -0.89 -11.46
CA VAL A 51 5.49 -1.31 -10.07
C VAL A 51 4.13 -0.77 -9.60
N HIS A 52 3.18 -1.64 -9.30
CA HIS A 52 1.85 -1.25 -8.82
C HIS A 52 1.74 -1.36 -7.30
N ILE A 53 1.38 -0.27 -6.64
CA ILE A 53 1.12 -0.26 -5.19
C ILE A 53 -0.35 -0.58 -4.93
N SER A 54 -0.59 -1.82 -4.51
CA SER A 54 -1.88 -2.32 -4.04
C SER A 54 -2.05 -2.07 -2.53
N SER A 55 -2.65 -2.99 -1.81
CA SER A 55 -2.85 -2.90 -0.36
C SER A 55 -3.24 -4.26 0.21
N THR A 56 -2.86 -4.57 1.44
CA THR A 56 -3.42 -5.72 2.19
C THR A 56 -4.93 -5.63 2.45
N ALA A 57 -5.57 -4.49 2.15
CA ALA A 57 -7.03 -4.36 2.16
C ALA A 57 -7.75 -5.28 1.15
N VAL A 58 -7.02 -5.86 0.20
CA VAL A 58 -7.55 -6.86 -0.74
C VAL A 58 -8.00 -8.15 -0.04
N TYR A 59 -7.42 -8.50 1.10
CA TYR A 59 -7.80 -9.70 1.87
C TYR A 59 -9.10 -9.53 2.65
N GLY A 60 -9.52 -8.30 2.93
CA GLY A 60 -10.73 -8.03 3.72
C GLY A 60 -10.54 -8.32 5.20
N ILE A 61 -11.45 -9.08 5.79
CA ILE A 61 -11.39 -9.52 7.18
C ILE A 61 -10.96 -10.98 7.19
N PRO A 62 -9.67 -11.28 7.47
CA PRO A 62 -9.17 -12.63 7.40
C PRO A 62 -9.66 -13.48 8.57
N ASP A 63 -9.78 -14.79 8.35
CA ASP A 63 -10.10 -15.81 9.33
C ASP A 63 -8.86 -16.49 9.95
N HIS A 64 -7.67 -16.19 9.41
CA HIS A 64 -6.39 -16.75 9.87
C HIS A 64 -5.23 -15.74 9.72
N HIS A 65 -4.11 -16.05 10.34
CA HIS A 65 -2.83 -15.37 10.25
C HIS A 65 -1.67 -16.36 10.35
N PRO A 66 -0.52 -16.12 9.72
CA PRO A 66 -0.21 -15.00 8.82
C PRO A 66 -0.94 -15.13 7.47
N LEU A 67 -1.15 -13.99 6.82
CA LEU A 67 -1.66 -13.94 5.44
C LEU A 67 -0.50 -14.13 4.47
N VAL A 68 -0.75 -14.88 3.41
CA VAL A 68 0.17 -15.09 2.29
C VAL A 68 -0.44 -14.59 0.97
N GLU A 69 0.38 -14.42 -0.04
CA GLU A 69 -0.02 -13.80 -1.32
C GLU A 69 -1.09 -14.60 -2.07
N THR A 70 -1.11 -15.91 -1.86
CA THR A 70 -2.08 -16.85 -2.47
C THR A 70 -3.43 -16.91 -1.76
N ASP A 71 -3.59 -16.21 -0.64
CA ASP A 71 -4.83 -16.18 0.11
C ASP A 71 -5.96 -15.53 -0.67
N ARG A 72 -7.19 -15.94 -0.34
CA ARG A 72 -8.40 -15.46 -0.99
C ARG A 72 -8.57 -13.95 -0.85
N LEU A 73 -8.91 -13.29 -1.94
CA LEU A 73 -9.16 -11.86 -1.99
C LEU A 73 -10.65 -11.56 -1.75
N GLU A 74 -10.97 -10.96 -0.62
CA GLU A 74 -12.34 -10.65 -0.20
C GLU A 74 -12.55 -9.17 0.18
N GLY A 75 -11.81 -8.27 -0.41
CA GLY A 75 -11.76 -6.84 -0.09
C GLY A 75 -13.08 -6.22 0.38
N VAL A 76 -13.04 -5.63 1.56
CA VAL A 76 -14.20 -4.97 2.17
C VAL A 76 -14.35 -3.55 1.64
N GLY A 77 -15.61 -3.15 1.44
CA GLY A 77 -15.96 -1.80 0.98
C GLY A 77 -15.52 -1.48 -0.46
N PRO A 78 -15.73 -0.25 -0.91
CA PRO A 78 -15.38 0.16 -2.26
C PRO A 78 -13.87 0.09 -2.54
N TYR A 79 -13.05 0.50 -1.58
CA TYR A 79 -11.59 0.56 -1.73
C TYR A 79 -10.96 -0.83 -1.91
N GLY A 80 -11.19 -1.77 -0.98
CA GLY A 80 -10.63 -3.12 -1.10
C GLY A 80 -11.07 -3.82 -2.39
N LYS A 81 -12.34 -3.66 -2.79
CA LYS A 81 -12.87 -4.18 -4.05
C LYS A 81 -12.24 -3.52 -5.28
N ALA A 82 -11.92 -2.23 -5.21
CA ALA A 82 -11.24 -1.53 -6.29
C ALA A 82 -9.79 -2.00 -6.45
N LYS A 83 -9.07 -2.19 -5.33
CA LYS A 83 -7.70 -2.75 -5.37
C LYS A 83 -7.65 -4.14 -5.97
N ILE A 84 -8.60 -5.04 -5.64
CA ILE A 84 -8.70 -6.35 -6.29
C ILE A 84 -8.90 -6.21 -7.82
N LYS A 85 -9.75 -5.28 -8.25
CA LYS A 85 -9.96 -5.03 -9.68
C LYS A 85 -8.72 -4.46 -10.36
N ALA A 86 -7.99 -3.57 -9.68
CA ALA A 86 -6.73 -3.03 -10.17
C ALA A 86 -5.68 -4.12 -10.38
N GLU A 87 -5.53 -5.04 -9.43
CA GLU A 87 -4.63 -6.19 -9.57
C GLU A 87 -5.00 -7.10 -10.75
N ARG A 88 -6.29 -7.38 -10.97
CA ARG A 88 -6.74 -8.13 -12.14
C ARG A 88 -6.43 -7.43 -13.46
N ILE A 89 -6.51 -6.11 -13.49
CA ILE A 89 -6.07 -5.32 -14.65
C ILE A 89 -4.56 -5.50 -14.86
N CYS A 90 -3.75 -5.46 -13.80
CA CYS A 90 -2.31 -5.73 -13.88
C CYS A 90 -2.03 -7.12 -14.47
N GLU A 91 -2.74 -8.16 -14.01
CA GLU A 91 -2.63 -9.52 -14.57
C GLU A 91 -2.94 -9.58 -16.07
N ASP A 92 -3.91 -8.82 -16.56
CA ASP A 92 -4.25 -8.77 -17.98
C ASP A 92 -3.16 -8.07 -18.82
N PHE A 93 -2.45 -7.10 -18.27
CA PHE A 93 -1.33 -6.44 -18.93
C PHE A 93 -0.02 -7.25 -18.83
N ARG A 94 0.20 -8.04 -17.78
CA ARG A 94 1.28 -9.03 -17.71
C ARG A 94 1.23 -10.00 -18.90
N LYS A 95 0.05 -10.48 -19.27
CA LYS A 95 -0.15 -11.35 -20.47
C LYS A 95 0.24 -10.67 -21.79
N GLN A 96 0.36 -9.34 -21.78
CA GLN A 96 0.78 -8.54 -22.93
C GLN A 96 2.28 -8.18 -22.90
N GLY A 97 3.03 -8.73 -21.93
CA GLY A 97 4.47 -8.61 -21.83
C GLY A 97 4.97 -7.41 -21.02
N VAL A 98 4.11 -6.79 -20.21
CA VAL A 98 4.53 -5.79 -19.23
C VAL A 98 4.86 -6.48 -17.91
N VAL A 99 6.04 -6.26 -17.37
CA VAL A 99 6.45 -6.75 -16.05
C VAL A 99 5.81 -5.87 -14.98
N ILE A 100 4.94 -6.44 -14.14
CA ILE A 100 4.17 -5.65 -13.16
C ILE A 100 4.28 -6.25 -11.75
N PRO A 101 5.34 -5.93 -11.00
CA PRO A 101 5.36 -6.22 -9.56
C PRO A 101 4.17 -5.58 -8.87
N ILE A 102 3.41 -6.36 -8.11
CA ILE A 102 2.29 -5.88 -7.31
C ILE A 102 2.70 -5.92 -5.84
N ILE A 103 2.82 -4.77 -5.21
CA ILE A 103 3.16 -4.65 -3.79
C ILE A 103 1.88 -4.42 -2.98
N ARG A 104 1.63 -5.27 -1.98
CA ARG A 104 0.54 -5.15 -1.01
C ARG A 104 1.09 -4.69 0.34
N PRO A 105 1.32 -3.39 0.56
CA PRO A 105 1.84 -2.92 1.82
C PRO A 105 0.80 -3.02 2.93
N LYS A 106 1.28 -3.25 4.17
CA LYS A 106 0.54 -2.94 5.40
C LYS A 106 0.43 -1.42 5.57
N SER A 107 -0.29 -0.98 6.61
CA SER A 107 -0.29 0.45 6.97
C SER A 107 1.13 0.91 7.26
N PHE A 108 1.60 1.87 6.49
CA PHE A 108 2.96 2.38 6.62
C PHE A 108 2.96 3.79 7.19
N VAL A 109 4.03 4.09 7.90
CA VAL A 109 4.32 5.37 8.56
C VAL A 109 5.73 5.83 8.19
N GLY A 110 5.98 7.12 8.29
CA GLY A 110 7.28 7.71 8.03
C GLY A 110 7.20 9.23 8.04
N PRO A 111 8.32 9.94 7.85
CA PRO A 111 8.34 11.39 7.74
C PRO A 111 7.33 11.87 6.70
N GLU A 112 6.60 12.93 7.03
CA GLU A 112 5.55 13.54 6.20
C GLU A 112 4.37 12.61 5.83
N ARG A 113 4.36 11.35 6.30
CA ARG A 113 3.31 10.38 6.05
C ARG A 113 2.67 9.90 7.35
N LEU A 114 1.83 10.73 7.94
CA LEU A 114 1.12 10.43 9.18
C LEU A 114 -0.16 9.60 8.96
N GLY A 115 -0.79 9.75 7.80
CA GLY A 115 -1.98 8.99 7.43
C GLY A 115 -3.08 9.05 8.50
N VAL A 116 -3.65 7.89 8.82
CA VAL A 116 -4.70 7.76 9.85
C VAL A 116 -4.19 8.03 11.27
N PHE A 117 -2.87 8.04 11.47
CA PHE A 117 -2.24 8.28 12.77
C PHE A 117 -1.92 9.75 13.03
N ALA A 118 -2.20 10.67 12.10
CA ALA A 118 -1.95 12.10 12.28
C ALA A 118 -2.52 12.63 13.60
N LEU A 119 -3.77 12.28 13.91
CA LEU A 119 -4.42 12.68 15.16
C LEU A 119 -3.69 12.16 16.40
N PHE A 120 -3.15 10.95 16.35
CA PHE A 120 -2.39 10.37 17.45
C PHE A 120 -1.08 11.15 17.68
N TYR A 121 -0.34 11.46 16.62
CA TYR A 121 0.88 12.27 16.73
C TYR A 121 0.61 13.68 17.25
N ASP A 122 -0.48 14.33 16.80
CA ASP A 122 -0.88 15.63 17.31
C ASP A 122 -1.20 15.57 18.81
N TRP A 123 -1.91 14.53 19.25
CA TRP A 123 -2.22 14.35 20.67
C TRP A 123 -0.98 14.05 21.50
N ALA A 124 -0.06 13.23 20.99
CA ALA A 124 1.21 12.97 21.65
C ALA A 124 2.02 14.26 21.82
N LYS A 125 2.13 15.07 20.76
CA LYS A 125 2.81 16.37 20.78
C LYS A 125 2.20 17.35 21.79
N ASP A 126 0.88 17.30 21.94
CA ASP A 126 0.14 18.15 22.90
C ASP A 126 0.19 17.58 24.35
N GLY A 127 0.87 16.48 24.60
CA GLY A 127 0.92 15.80 25.89
C GLY A 127 -0.42 15.20 26.33
N LYS A 128 -1.30 14.92 25.38
CA LYS A 128 -2.63 14.35 25.62
C LYS A 128 -2.60 12.83 25.60
N ASN A 129 -3.43 12.19 26.45
CA ASN A 129 -3.64 10.75 26.39
C ASN A 129 -4.44 10.35 25.15
N PHE A 130 -4.02 9.30 24.47
CA PHE A 130 -4.76 8.76 23.32
C PHE A 130 -5.63 7.57 23.77
N PRO A 131 -6.95 7.56 23.43
CA PRO A 131 -7.84 6.48 23.81
C PRO A 131 -7.50 5.20 23.04
N VAL A 132 -7.17 4.14 23.75
CA VAL A 132 -6.96 2.81 23.16
C VAL A 132 -8.24 2.00 23.31
N LEU A 133 -8.75 1.48 22.18
CA LEU A 133 -9.95 0.64 22.18
C LEU A 133 -9.68 -0.69 22.89
N GLY A 134 -10.55 -1.03 23.84
CA GLY A 134 -10.41 -2.24 24.63
C GLY A 134 -9.16 -2.22 25.52
N ARG A 135 -8.37 -3.30 25.49
CA ARG A 135 -7.13 -3.43 26.28
C ARG A 135 -5.86 -3.10 25.48
N GLY A 136 -5.99 -2.74 24.21
CA GLY A 136 -4.87 -2.46 23.30
C GLY A 136 -3.96 -3.65 23.03
N ARG A 137 -4.43 -4.89 23.24
CA ARG A 137 -3.64 -6.11 23.05
C ARG A 137 -3.65 -6.63 21.62
N ASN A 138 -4.42 -6.01 20.73
CA ASN A 138 -4.39 -6.32 19.30
C ASN A 138 -3.01 -5.97 18.75
N ARG A 139 -2.41 -6.93 18.05
CA ARG A 139 -1.16 -6.71 17.33
C ARG A 139 -1.43 -5.97 16.03
N TYR A 140 -0.57 -5.03 15.72
CA TYR A 140 -0.68 -4.26 14.49
C TYR A 140 0.69 -4.18 13.81
N GLN A 141 0.75 -4.68 12.59
CA GLN A 141 1.99 -4.73 11.82
C GLN A 141 2.15 -3.42 11.05
N PHE A 142 2.85 -2.46 11.63
CA PHE A 142 3.28 -1.26 10.93
C PHE A 142 4.38 -1.59 9.93
N LEU A 143 4.52 -0.73 8.94
CA LEU A 143 5.59 -0.78 7.96
C LEU A 143 6.29 0.58 7.94
N ASP A 144 7.61 0.61 7.94
CA ASP A 144 8.36 1.82 7.67
C ASP A 144 8.25 2.19 6.19
N VAL A 145 8.10 3.49 5.89
CA VAL A 145 8.05 3.96 4.51
C VAL A 145 9.37 3.71 3.76
N GLU A 146 10.50 3.70 4.47
CA GLU A 146 11.80 3.39 3.88
C GLU A 146 11.88 1.92 3.44
N ASP A 147 11.37 0.98 4.26
CA ASP A 147 11.26 -0.44 3.88
C ASP A 147 10.35 -0.62 2.66
N LEU A 148 9.28 0.18 2.55
CA LEU A 148 8.43 0.17 1.34
C LEU A 148 9.18 0.70 0.12
N CYS A 149 9.97 1.76 0.27
CA CYS A 149 10.80 2.31 -0.80
C CYS A 149 11.86 1.30 -1.25
N ASP A 150 12.51 0.60 -0.31
CA ASP A 150 13.45 -0.46 -0.62
C ASP A 150 12.81 -1.62 -1.40
N ALA A 151 11.60 -2.03 -0.99
CA ALA A 151 10.84 -3.05 -1.73
C ALA A 151 10.52 -2.60 -3.16
N ILE A 152 10.13 -1.34 -3.36
CA ILE A 152 9.89 -0.75 -4.68
C ILE A 152 11.18 -0.75 -5.51
N ALA A 153 12.31 -0.32 -4.94
CA ALA A 153 13.60 -0.30 -5.64
C ALA A 153 14.01 -1.70 -6.09
N ARG A 154 13.86 -2.71 -5.22
CA ARG A 154 14.12 -4.11 -5.58
C ARG A 154 13.22 -4.60 -6.73
N CYS A 155 11.96 -4.17 -6.77
CA CYS A 155 11.05 -4.48 -7.87
C CYS A 155 11.42 -3.75 -9.17
N LEU A 156 12.04 -2.57 -9.08
CA LEU A 156 12.54 -1.84 -10.26
C LEU A 156 13.81 -2.47 -10.85
N ASP A 157 14.75 -2.87 -10.00
CA ASP A 157 16.08 -3.32 -10.40
C ASP A 157 16.19 -4.85 -10.55
N GLY A 158 15.25 -5.61 -9.98
CA GLY A 158 15.29 -7.06 -9.93
C GLY A 158 15.08 -7.73 -11.29
N ASP A 159 15.44 -9.02 -11.37
CA ASP A 159 15.18 -9.83 -12.55
C ASP A 159 13.69 -9.86 -12.89
N ALA A 160 13.36 -9.71 -14.18
CA ALA A 160 11.96 -9.57 -14.63
C ALA A 160 11.09 -10.78 -14.24
N GLU A 161 11.61 -12.00 -14.37
CA GLU A 161 10.87 -13.21 -14.03
C GLU A 161 10.65 -13.33 -12.51
N ALA A 162 11.63 -12.91 -11.70
CA ALA A 162 11.57 -12.96 -10.25
C ALA A 162 10.64 -11.90 -9.63
N VAL A 163 10.50 -10.74 -10.27
CA VAL A 163 9.70 -9.65 -9.72
C VAL A 163 8.29 -9.53 -10.30
N ASP A 164 7.96 -10.26 -11.39
CA ASP A 164 6.63 -10.23 -11.99
C ASP A 164 5.60 -11.05 -11.18
N ASP A 165 5.51 -10.75 -9.91
CA ASP A 165 4.67 -11.46 -8.94
C ASP A 165 4.02 -10.47 -7.95
N VAL A 166 3.36 -11.00 -6.93
CA VAL A 166 2.69 -10.25 -5.87
C VAL A 166 3.48 -10.41 -4.57
N PHE A 167 3.65 -9.32 -3.83
CA PHE A 167 4.43 -9.28 -2.60
C PHE A 167 3.68 -8.59 -1.47
N ASN A 168 3.48 -9.29 -0.35
CA ASN A 168 3.04 -8.70 0.90
C ASN A 168 4.22 -8.04 1.61
N ILE A 169 4.12 -6.75 1.91
CA ILE A 169 5.18 -6.02 2.61
C ILE A 169 4.69 -5.53 3.96
N GLY A 170 5.40 -5.92 5.01
CA GLY A 170 5.13 -5.54 6.39
C GLY A 170 6.37 -5.75 7.26
N ALA A 171 6.41 -5.11 8.43
CA ALA A 171 7.54 -5.26 9.34
C ALA A 171 7.71 -6.73 9.77
N LYS A 172 8.96 -7.16 9.88
CA LYS A 172 9.30 -8.51 10.38
C LYS A 172 8.92 -8.68 11.85
N GLU A 173 9.16 -7.65 12.65
CA GLU A 173 8.83 -7.60 14.06
C GLU A 173 7.76 -6.55 14.31
N PHE A 174 6.78 -6.86 15.15
CA PHE A 174 5.69 -5.95 15.50
C PHE A 174 5.08 -6.33 16.84
N THR A 175 4.61 -5.33 17.56
CA THR A 175 4.13 -5.45 18.93
C THR A 175 2.60 -5.28 19.02
N THR A 176 2.08 -5.00 20.18
CA THR A 176 0.69 -4.64 20.36
C THR A 176 0.50 -3.14 20.11
N LEU A 177 -0.68 -2.74 19.68
CA LEU A 177 -1.00 -1.32 19.46
C LEU A 177 -0.73 -0.45 20.70
N ARG A 178 -0.92 -1.01 21.91
CA ARG A 178 -0.62 -0.31 23.15
C ARG A 178 0.88 -0.07 23.31
N GLU A 179 1.71 -1.07 23.02
CA GLU A 179 3.17 -0.95 23.10
C GLU A 179 3.69 0.03 22.06
N ASP A 180 3.16 -0.02 20.83
CA ASP A 180 3.53 0.90 19.75
C ASP A 180 3.18 2.36 20.13
N TYR A 181 1.98 2.60 20.68
CA TYR A 181 1.59 3.93 21.13
C TYR A 181 2.42 4.41 22.31
N GLN A 182 2.72 3.52 23.27
CA GLN A 182 3.57 3.88 24.41
C GLN A 182 4.99 4.23 23.95
N ALA A 183 5.57 3.47 23.01
CA ALA A 183 6.88 3.77 22.46
C ALA A 183 6.95 5.15 21.81
N VAL A 184 5.92 5.56 21.07
CA VAL A 184 5.84 6.92 20.49
C VAL A 184 5.74 7.99 21.58
N LEU A 185 4.96 7.76 22.63
CA LEU A 185 4.83 8.71 23.74
C LEU A 185 6.15 8.84 24.52
N ASP A 186 6.83 7.72 24.75
CA ASP A 186 8.11 7.69 25.47
C ASP A 186 9.21 8.43 24.68
N GLU A 187 9.29 8.20 23.36
CA GLU A 187 10.23 8.87 22.48
C GLU A 187 9.95 10.37 22.37
N ALA A 188 8.67 10.75 22.32
CA ALA A 188 8.27 12.16 22.30
C ALA A 188 8.51 12.87 23.65
N GLY A 189 8.78 12.14 24.74
CA GLY A 189 8.93 12.70 26.08
C GLY A 189 7.62 13.24 26.66
N PHE A 190 6.47 12.82 26.14
CA PHE A 190 5.14 13.24 26.56
C PHE A 190 4.24 12.05 26.89
N GLY A 191 3.30 12.28 27.79
CA GLY A 191 2.24 11.34 28.07
C GLY A 191 2.60 10.22 29.05
N LYS A 192 1.58 9.56 29.54
CA LYS A 192 1.64 8.35 30.36
C LYS A 192 0.66 7.32 29.85
#